data_d8eca70883ff766cba244e4a02ad0f7f
#
_entry.id   d8eca70883ff766cba244e4a02ad0f7f
#
_cell.length_a   1.000
_cell.length_b   1.000
_cell.length_c   1.000
_cell.angle_alpha   90.00
_cell.angle_beta   90.00
_cell.angle_gamma   90.00
#
_symmetry.space_group_name_H-M   'P 1'
#
loop_
_entity.id
_entity.type
_entity.pdbx_description
1 polymer ?
#
loop_
_entity_poly.entity_id
_entity_poly.type
_entity_poly.pdbx_seq_one_letter_code
_entity_poly.pdbx_strand_id
1 'polypeptide(L)'
;MITETLAALGPSSSFQELGKGGEGQVFGIPSRPKSVYKQYLQTAATAPGQAALQALIDLRATMTPEEQRWLAERTIWPEIIVVDQGRMRGFLMQKISAEYFRLQGIRANPRTVLCEWNLLALRDRYLSNPNVVSSIPKIEPFDALRLVLDLAKTVALLHKYRVIIGDMSGRNLLWTDHPTWRVMIIDCDSLRIDGSAGVASPKQSPDWDDPYLNGAATTQSSDIYKLGLAAFRGIWAATTDRPDHSLPLRAPNTIPNDLVDLVLASTSANSRPSAEEWVRKLQPSIQFGGRPVVSTHKSVTATPNGIPSSPNNTVLPTVLPSKQRPVIKMKEPPASPTT
;
A
#
# COMPACT_ATOMS: atom_id res chain seq x y z
N MET A 1 28.17 -7.94 -9.03
CA MET A 1 27.07 -7.35 -9.84
C MET A 1 26.35 -8.49 -10.54
N ILE A 2 25.07 -8.69 -10.25
CA ILE A 2 24.27 -9.75 -10.87
C ILE A 2 23.56 -9.11 -12.07
N THR A 3 24.13 -9.30 -13.27
CA THR A 3 23.57 -8.78 -14.52
C THR A 3 23.35 -9.91 -15.51
N GLU A 4 22.35 -9.75 -16.36
CA GLU A 4 22.06 -10.67 -17.46
C GLU A 4 21.84 -9.89 -18.75
N THR A 5 22.20 -10.48 -19.89
CA THR A 5 21.98 -9.81 -21.19
C THR A 5 20.54 -9.98 -21.63
N LEU A 6 20.00 -8.97 -22.32
CA LEU A 6 18.63 -9.06 -22.87
C LEU A 6 18.50 -10.27 -23.83
N ALA A 7 19.54 -10.58 -24.58
CA ALA A 7 19.57 -11.74 -25.49
C ALA A 7 19.40 -13.09 -24.75
N ALA A 8 19.88 -13.18 -23.50
CA ALA A 8 19.74 -14.41 -22.70
C ALA A 8 18.30 -14.68 -22.24
N LEU A 9 17.41 -13.69 -22.30
CA LEU A 9 15.99 -13.85 -21.99
C LEU A 9 15.21 -14.49 -23.15
N GLY A 10 15.82 -14.58 -24.32
CA GLY A 10 15.19 -15.07 -25.56
C GLY A 10 14.79 -13.93 -26.52
N PRO A 11 14.18 -14.26 -27.66
CA PRO A 11 13.78 -13.26 -28.63
C PRO A 11 12.66 -12.38 -28.06
N SER A 12 12.82 -11.05 -28.17
CA SER A 12 11.83 -10.09 -27.66
C SER A 12 10.44 -10.24 -28.27
N SER A 13 10.36 -10.80 -29.49
CA SER A 13 9.10 -11.13 -30.17
C SER A 13 8.27 -12.21 -29.44
N SER A 14 8.89 -13.00 -28.55
CA SER A 14 8.20 -14.01 -27.73
C SER A 14 7.71 -13.47 -26.39
N PHE A 15 8.05 -12.23 -26.03
CA PHE A 15 7.67 -11.64 -24.75
C PHE A 15 6.18 -11.25 -24.78
N GLN A 16 5.46 -11.63 -23.72
CA GLN A 16 4.07 -11.26 -23.55
C GLN A 16 3.98 -9.97 -22.72
N GLU A 17 3.44 -8.90 -23.27
CA GLU A 17 3.16 -7.68 -22.48
C GLU A 17 2.10 -7.99 -21.42
N LEU A 18 2.43 -7.76 -20.15
CA LEU A 18 1.55 -7.95 -19.00
C LEU A 18 1.02 -6.62 -18.45
N GLY A 19 1.75 -5.54 -18.70
CA GLY A 19 1.35 -4.21 -18.25
C GLY A 19 2.28 -3.12 -18.72
N LYS A 20 1.76 -1.89 -18.73
CA LYS A 20 2.50 -0.69 -19.14
C LYS A 20 2.23 0.43 -18.14
N GLY A 21 3.29 1.06 -17.66
CA GLY A 21 3.25 2.21 -16.77
C GLY A 21 4.02 3.41 -17.33
N GLY A 22 4.06 4.50 -16.57
CA GLY A 22 4.76 5.73 -16.96
C GLY A 22 6.29 5.59 -17.05
N GLU A 23 6.88 4.60 -16.39
CA GLU A 23 8.34 4.40 -16.33
C GLU A 23 8.82 3.21 -17.16
N GLY A 24 7.93 2.29 -17.53
CA GLY A 24 8.31 1.08 -18.23
C GLY A 24 7.14 0.18 -18.60
N GLN A 25 7.52 -0.96 -19.16
CA GLN A 25 6.62 -2.04 -19.54
C GLN A 25 7.06 -3.32 -18.85
N VAL A 26 6.08 -4.16 -18.46
CA VAL A 26 6.33 -5.45 -17.82
C VAL A 26 5.99 -6.57 -18.78
N PHE A 27 6.92 -7.50 -18.97
CA PHE A 27 6.80 -8.61 -19.87
C PHE A 27 6.93 -9.94 -19.16
N GLY A 28 6.05 -10.87 -19.50
CA GLY A 28 6.20 -12.29 -19.23
C GLY A 28 7.25 -12.90 -20.17
N ILE A 29 8.12 -13.74 -19.63
CA ILE A 29 9.19 -14.41 -20.38
C ILE A 29 8.86 -15.91 -20.44
N PRO A 30 8.63 -16.50 -21.62
CA PRO A 30 8.25 -17.91 -21.74
C PRO A 30 9.22 -18.88 -21.07
N SER A 31 10.54 -18.61 -21.16
CA SER A 31 11.59 -19.43 -20.53
C SER A 31 11.63 -19.30 -19.00
N ARG A 32 10.91 -18.33 -18.40
CA ARG A 32 10.93 -18.03 -16.96
C ARG A 32 9.53 -17.73 -16.43
N PRO A 33 8.66 -18.75 -16.31
CA PRO A 33 7.24 -18.54 -15.99
C PRO A 33 6.97 -17.92 -14.60
N LYS A 34 7.95 -17.98 -13.69
CA LYS A 34 7.88 -17.38 -12.35
C LYS A 34 8.46 -15.98 -12.24
N SER A 35 9.12 -15.49 -13.30
CA SER A 35 9.73 -14.16 -13.35
C SER A 35 9.11 -13.32 -14.45
N VAL A 36 9.21 -12.00 -14.30
CA VAL A 36 8.83 -11.02 -15.31
C VAL A 36 9.98 -10.05 -15.53
N TYR A 37 10.02 -9.46 -16.70
CA TYR A 37 10.99 -8.45 -17.08
C TYR A 37 10.31 -7.07 -17.10
N LYS A 38 10.75 -6.15 -16.24
CA LYS A 38 10.37 -4.73 -16.32
C LYS A 38 11.40 -4.01 -17.17
N GLN A 39 10.97 -3.59 -18.36
CA GLN A 39 11.78 -2.80 -19.29
C GLN A 39 11.53 -1.33 -19.03
N TYR A 40 12.58 -0.56 -18.78
CA TYR A 40 12.47 0.89 -18.65
C TYR A 40 12.27 1.57 -20.00
N LEU A 41 11.49 2.65 -19.99
CA LEU A 41 11.54 3.64 -21.08
C LEU A 41 12.94 4.29 -21.08
N GLN A 42 13.42 4.69 -22.26
CA GLN A 42 14.82 5.15 -22.45
C GLN A 42 15.26 6.24 -21.47
N THR A 43 14.34 7.09 -20.99
CA THR A 43 14.62 8.19 -20.06
C THR A 43 14.92 7.74 -18.62
N ALA A 44 14.51 6.54 -18.23
CA ALA A 44 14.72 6.02 -16.87
C ALA A 44 16.01 5.18 -16.72
N ALA A 45 16.58 4.71 -17.82
CA ALA A 45 17.76 3.84 -17.84
C ALA A 45 19.07 4.65 -17.77
N THR A 46 19.33 5.32 -16.65
CA THR A 46 20.55 6.12 -16.42
C THR A 46 21.62 5.34 -15.65
N ALA A 47 22.90 5.75 -15.75
CA ALA A 47 23.96 5.13 -14.95
C ALA A 47 23.77 5.29 -13.42
N PRO A 48 23.36 6.46 -12.88
CA PRO A 48 22.99 6.56 -11.47
C PRO A 48 21.82 5.65 -11.08
N GLY A 49 20.82 5.50 -11.95
CA GLY A 49 19.70 4.59 -11.74
C GLY A 49 20.13 3.13 -11.68
N GLN A 50 21.07 2.71 -12.53
CA GLN A 50 21.65 1.37 -12.48
C GLN A 50 22.37 1.11 -11.16
N ALA A 51 23.16 2.06 -10.68
CA ALA A 51 23.87 1.93 -9.40
C ALA A 51 22.88 1.84 -8.22
N ALA A 52 21.82 2.63 -8.24
CA ALA A 52 20.76 2.60 -7.22
C ALA A 52 20.02 1.24 -7.22
N LEU A 53 19.68 0.72 -8.40
CA LEU A 53 19.03 -0.59 -8.54
C LEU A 53 19.94 -1.72 -8.04
N GLN A 54 21.25 -1.66 -8.38
CA GLN A 54 22.22 -2.64 -7.90
C GLN A 54 22.34 -2.60 -6.37
N ALA A 55 22.36 -1.40 -5.78
CA ALA A 55 22.42 -1.26 -4.33
C ALA A 55 21.20 -1.92 -3.62
N LEU A 56 20.00 -1.82 -4.20
CA LEU A 56 18.82 -2.52 -3.70
C LEU A 56 18.96 -4.05 -3.81
N ILE A 57 19.45 -4.55 -4.92
CA ILE A 57 19.68 -5.99 -5.15
C ILE A 57 20.70 -6.52 -4.11
N ASP A 58 21.83 -5.81 -3.96
CA ASP A 58 22.90 -6.20 -3.05
C ASP A 58 22.45 -6.12 -1.58
N LEU A 59 21.59 -5.14 -1.23
CA LEU A 59 21.04 -4.99 0.12
C LEU A 59 20.32 -6.25 0.58
N ARG A 60 19.52 -6.87 -0.29
CA ARG A 60 18.80 -8.11 0.06
C ARG A 60 19.75 -9.22 0.50
N ALA A 61 20.94 -9.31 -0.10
CA ALA A 61 21.94 -10.31 0.27
C ALA A 61 22.55 -10.10 1.68
N THR A 62 22.42 -8.89 2.23
CA THR A 62 22.90 -8.59 3.60
C THR A 62 21.88 -8.96 4.69
N MET A 63 20.65 -9.27 4.33
CA MET A 63 19.57 -9.64 5.24
C MET A 63 19.72 -11.10 5.72
N THR A 64 19.15 -11.42 6.88
CA THR A 64 19.06 -12.80 7.34
C THR A 64 18.18 -13.65 6.42
N PRO A 65 18.33 -14.99 6.38
CA PRO A 65 17.46 -15.85 5.56
C PRO A 65 15.97 -15.69 5.86
N GLU A 66 15.60 -15.38 7.10
CA GLU A 66 14.21 -15.13 7.50
C GLU A 66 13.70 -13.82 6.94
N GLU A 67 14.50 -12.76 7.01
CA GLU A 67 14.17 -11.45 6.44
C GLU A 67 14.10 -11.49 4.91
N GLN A 68 14.99 -12.23 4.25
CA GLN A 68 14.93 -12.44 2.82
C GLN A 68 13.65 -13.16 2.39
N ARG A 69 13.21 -14.18 3.14
CA ARG A 69 11.91 -14.84 2.89
C ARG A 69 10.74 -13.91 3.12
N TRP A 70 10.74 -13.16 4.25
CA TRP A 70 9.72 -12.16 4.53
C TRP A 70 9.60 -11.16 3.38
N LEU A 71 10.71 -10.61 2.94
CA LEU A 71 10.78 -9.64 1.84
C LEU A 71 10.26 -10.24 0.53
N ALA A 72 10.67 -11.46 0.18
CA ALA A 72 10.27 -12.14 -1.05
C ALA A 72 8.75 -12.43 -1.11
N GLU A 73 8.11 -12.63 0.04
CA GLU A 73 6.66 -12.87 0.12
C GLU A 73 5.82 -11.59 0.12
N ARG A 74 6.46 -10.43 0.39
CA ARG A 74 5.75 -9.15 0.63
C ARG A 74 6.21 -8.01 -0.24
N THR A 75 7.12 -8.28 -1.17
CA THR A 75 7.58 -7.27 -2.12
C THR A 75 7.86 -7.89 -3.48
N ILE A 76 7.67 -7.14 -4.54
CA ILE A 76 8.16 -7.47 -5.88
C ILE A 76 9.55 -6.83 -6.04
N TRP A 77 10.52 -7.43 -5.36
CA TRP A 77 11.89 -6.92 -5.30
C TRP A 77 12.65 -7.11 -6.62
N PRO A 78 13.48 -6.15 -7.05
CA PRO A 78 14.38 -6.35 -8.20
C PRO A 78 15.41 -7.44 -7.88
N GLU A 79 15.65 -8.35 -8.83
CA GLU A 79 16.52 -9.51 -8.62
C GLU A 79 17.77 -9.48 -9.48
N ILE A 80 17.65 -9.13 -10.75
CA ILE A 80 18.74 -9.18 -11.73
C ILE A 80 18.61 -7.98 -12.68
N ILE A 81 19.67 -7.23 -12.86
CA ILE A 81 19.71 -6.14 -13.85
C ILE A 81 19.85 -6.73 -15.26
N VAL A 82 18.99 -6.29 -16.18
CA VAL A 82 19.05 -6.67 -17.58
C VAL A 82 19.76 -5.58 -18.37
N VAL A 83 20.81 -5.99 -19.08
CA VAL A 83 21.63 -5.10 -19.91
C VAL A 83 21.57 -5.48 -21.39
N ASP A 84 21.71 -4.49 -22.24
CA ASP A 84 21.88 -4.65 -23.68
C ASP A 84 22.96 -3.68 -24.17
N GLN A 85 23.96 -4.20 -24.89
CA GLN A 85 25.13 -3.42 -25.35
C GLN A 85 25.78 -2.61 -24.21
N GLY A 86 25.91 -3.21 -23.00
CA GLY A 86 26.51 -2.58 -21.83
C GLY A 86 25.63 -1.54 -21.11
N ARG A 87 24.39 -1.30 -21.57
CA ARG A 87 23.47 -0.34 -20.98
C ARG A 87 22.32 -1.06 -20.28
N MET A 88 21.93 -0.58 -19.11
CA MET A 88 20.74 -1.08 -18.41
C MET A 88 19.49 -0.86 -19.28
N ARG A 89 18.69 -1.91 -19.42
CA ARG A 89 17.40 -1.87 -20.09
C ARG A 89 16.23 -2.05 -19.11
N GLY A 90 16.50 -2.64 -17.96
CA GLY A 90 15.51 -2.94 -16.95
C GLY A 90 16.01 -4.00 -15.99
N PHE A 91 15.11 -4.78 -15.44
CA PHE A 91 15.43 -5.82 -14.47
C PHE A 91 14.41 -6.96 -14.47
N LEU A 92 14.86 -8.10 -13.94
CA LEU A 92 14.00 -9.23 -13.63
C LEU A 92 13.50 -9.10 -12.20
N MET A 93 12.26 -9.51 -11.99
CA MET A 93 11.61 -9.58 -10.70
C MET A 93 10.63 -10.76 -10.66
N GLN A 94 10.18 -11.14 -9.47
CA GLN A 94 9.16 -12.18 -9.30
C GLN A 94 7.83 -11.77 -9.98
N LYS A 95 7.18 -12.75 -10.61
CA LYS A 95 5.82 -12.58 -11.12
C LYS A 95 4.82 -12.57 -9.96
N ILE A 96 3.88 -11.64 -9.98
CA ILE A 96 2.80 -11.59 -8.99
C ILE A 96 1.98 -12.89 -9.09
N SER A 97 1.79 -13.56 -7.96
CA SER A 97 1.08 -14.84 -7.88
C SER A 97 -0.44 -14.66 -7.99
N ALA A 98 -1.13 -15.74 -8.36
CA ALA A 98 -2.56 -15.72 -8.68
C ALA A 98 -3.46 -15.29 -7.50
N GLU A 99 -3.00 -15.50 -6.26
CA GLU A 99 -3.77 -15.12 -5.06
C GLU A 99 -3.97 -13.61 -4.89
N TYR A 100 -3.20 -12.78 -5.62
CA TYR A 100 -3.37 -11.31 -5.62
C TYR A 100 -4.30 -10.81 -6.72
N PHE A 101 -5.02 -11.69 -7.40
CA PHE A 101 -5.98 -11.32 -8.43
C PHE A 101 -7.41 -11.66 -8.00
N ARG A 102 -8.36 -10.81 -8.36
CA ARG A 102 -9.78 -11.00 -8.09
C ARG A 102 -10.60 -10.71 -9.34
N LEU A 103 -11.69 -11.45 -9.50
CA LEU A 103 -12.71 -11.13 -10.48
C LEU A 103 -13.50 -9.92 -9.99
N GLN A 104 -13.57 -8.87 -10.78
CA GLN A 104 -14.20 -7.60 -10.41
C GLN A 104 -14.80 -6.92 -11.64
N GLY A 105 -15.93 -6.27 -11.50
CA GLY A 105 -16.50 -5.42 -12.53
C GLY A 105 -18.00 -5.51 -12.64
N ILE A 106 -18.55 -4.85 -13.67
CA ILE A 106 -19.99 -4.90 -13.97
C ILE A 106 -20.32 -6.33 -14.42
N ARG A 107 -21.47 -6.85 -14.01
CA ARG A 107 -21.91 -8.24 -14.30
C ARG A 107 -21.83 -8.60 -15.79
N ALA A 108 -22.05 -7.64 -16.69
CA ALA A 108 -21.98 -7.86 -18.14
C ALA A 108 -20.54 -8.05 -18.66
N ASN A 109 -19.51 -7.53 -17.93
CA ASN A 109 -18.11 -7.61 -18.37
C ASN A 109 -17.15 -7.62 -17.15
N PRO A 110 -17.14 -8.70 -16.35
CA PRO A 110 -16.20 -8.81 -15.24
C PRO A 110 -14.79 -9.04 -15.77
N ARG A 111 -13.80 -8.51 -15.06
CA ARG A 111 -12.37 -8.64 -15.39
C ARG A 111 -11.58 -9.14 -14.20
N THR A 112 -10.52 -9.87 -14.46
CA THR A 112 -9.53 -10.20 -13.45
C THR A 112 -8.63 -8.98 -13.24
N VAL A 113 -8.59 -8.46 -12.03
CA VAL A 113 -7.82 -7.27 -11.64
C VAL A 113 -6.91 -7.59 -10.46
N LEU A 114 -5.84 -6.81 -10.30
CA LEU A 114 -5.00 -6.85 -9.10
C LEU A 114 -5.81 -6.42 -7.87
N CYS A 115 -5.59 -7.11 -6.77
CA CYS A 115 -6.23 -6.83 -5.49
C CYS A 115 -5.50 -5.67 -4.79
N GLU A 116 -5.62 -4.47 -5.37
CA GLU A 116 -5.02 -3.24 -4.86
C GLU A 116 -5.66 -2.83 -3.53
N TRP A 117 -4.93 -2.05 -2.71
CA TRP A 117 -5.44 -1.49 -1.46
C TRP A 117 -6.68 -0.61 -1.66
N ASN A 118 -6.81 0.00 -2.82
CA ASN A 118 -8.00 0.75 -3.19
C ASN A 118 -9.27 -0.12 -3.17
N LEU A 119 -9.17 -1.41 -3.53
CA LEU A 119 -10.30 -2.33 -3.45
C LEU A 119 -10.69 -2.64 -1.99
N LEU A 120 -9.72 -2.65 -1.08
CA LEU A 120 -9.99 -2.77 0.36
C LEU A 120 -10.77 -1.56 0.87
N ALA A 121 -10.37 -0.35 0.46
CA ALA A 121 -11.06 0.88 0.82
C ALA A 121 -12.47 1.00 0.20
N LEU A 122 -12.71 0.38 -0.94
CA LEU A 122 -13.98 0.42 -1.69
C LEU A 122 -14.88 -0.80 -1.42
N ARG A 123 -14.50 -1.72 -0.53
CA ARG A 123 -15.18 -3.02 -0.34
C ARG A 123 -16.68 -2.90 -0.15
N ASP A 124 -17.15 -2.00 0.69
CA ASP A 124 -18.56 -1.85 0.99
C ASP A 124 -19.36 -1.39 -0.22
N ARG A 125 -18.77 -0.53 -1.05
CA ARG A 125 -19.38 -0.06 -2.30
C ARG A 125 -19.55 -1.19 -3.32
N TYR A 126 -18.59 -2.10 -3.39
CA TYR A 126 -18.66 -3.23 -4.32
C TYR A 126 -19.61 -4.32 -3.83
N LEU A 127 -19.59 -4.63 -2.55
CA LEU A 127 -20.44 -5.65 -1.95
C LEU A 127 -21.92 -5.24 -1.92
N SER A 128 -22.24 -3.96 -1.84
CA SER A 128 -23.61 -3.44 -1.82
C SER A 128 -24.24 -3.23 -3.20
N ASN A 129 -23.46 -3.31 -4.29
CA ASN A 129 -23.98 -3.03 -5.64
C ASN A 129 -24.37 -4.33 -6.36
N PRO A 130 -25.69 -4.57 -6.61
CA PRO A 130 -26.17 -5.81 -7.24
C PRO A 130 -25.72 -5.99 -8.70
N ASN A 131 -25.30 -4.92 -9.36
CA ASN A 131 -24.80 -4.95 -10.75
C ASN A 131 -23.30 -5.25 -10.82
N VAL A 132 -22.59 -5.37 -9.70
CA VAL A 132 -21.18 -5.69 -9.64
C VAL A 132 -21.01 -7.18 -9.30
N VAL A 133 -20.12 -7.81 -10.05
CA VAL A 133 -19.56 -9.13 -9.70
C VAL A 133 -18.21 -8.87 -9.02
N SER A 134 -18.03 -9.45 -7.86
CA SER A 134 -16.79 -9.35 -7.12
C SER A 134 -16.49 -10.67 -6.44
N SER A 135 -15.24 -11.15 -6.60
CA SER A 135 -14.71 -12.26 -5.81
C SER A 135 -13.93 -11.77 -4.59
N ILE A 136 -14.07 -10.51 -4.25
CA ILE A 136 -13.52 -9.96 -3.01
C ILE A 136 -14.31 -10.57 -1.85
N PRO A 137 -13.64 -11.18 -0.86
CA PRO A 137 -14.32 -11.73 0.31
C PRO A 137 -14.93 -10.60 1.15
N LYS A 138 -15.86 -10.95 2.03
CA LYS A 138 -16.28 -10.05 3.10
C LYS A 138 -15.09 -9.80 4.02
N ILE A 139 -14.73 -8.55 4.21
CA ILE A 139 -13.57 -8.13 5.01
C ILE A 139 -14.09 -7.42 6.25
N GLU A 140 -13.91 -8.04 7.38
CA GLU A 140 -14.22 -7.42 8.66
C GLU A 140 -13.11 -6.43 9.07
N PRO A 141 -13.39 -5.44 9.90
CA PRO A 141 -12.36 -4.50 10.37
C PRO A 141 -11.13 -5.18 10.96
N PHE A 142 -11.31 -6.32 11.62
CA PHE A 142 -10.21 -7.10 12.18
C PHE A 142 -9.32 -7.78 11.12
N ASP A 143 -9.87 -8.17 9.98
CA ASP A 143 -9.10 -8.69 8.85
C ASP A 143 -8.26 -7.57 8.21
N ALA A 144 -8.85 -6.38 8.07
CA ALA A 144 -8.11 -5.20 7.64
C ALA A 144 -6.99 -4.83 8.63
N LEU A 145 -7.20 -5.01 9.95
CA LEU A 145 -6.14 -4.82 10.95
C LEU A 145 -4.98 -5.79 10.78
N ARG A 146 -5.25 -7.06 10.40
CA ARG A 146 -4.20 -8.03 10.06
C ARG A 146 -3.35 -7.56 8.90
N LEU A 147 -3.97 -7.02 7.85
CA LEU A 147 -3.26 -6.44 6.71
C LEU A 147 -2.43 -5.22 7.13
N VAL A 148 -2.96 -4.34 7.97
CA VAL A 148 -2.23 -3.18 8.48
C VAL A 148 -1.01 -3.61 9.30
N LEU A 149 -1.13 -4.62 10.16
CA LEU A 149 0.00 -5.15 10.91
C LEU A 149 1.06 -5.80 10.00
N ASP A 150 0.64 -6.54 8.97
CA ASP A 150 1.55 -7.16 8.00
C ASP A 150 2.32 -6.08 7.21
N LEU A 151 1.64 -5.01 6.79
CA LEU A 151 2.25 -3.85 6.16
C LEU A 151 3.23 -3.16 7.12
N ALA A 152 2.84 -2.90 8.38
CA ALA A 152 3.71 -2.26 9.37
C ALA A 152 5.00 -3.07 9.62
N LYS A 153 4.91 -4.40 9.69
CA LYS A 153 6.09 -5.29 9.80
C LYS A 153 7.01 -5.18 8.58
N THR A 154 6.43 -5.07 7.40
CA THR A 154 7.21 -4.93 6.16
C THR A 154 7.89 -3.57 6.10
N VAL A 155 7.19 -2.48 6.47
CA VAL A 155 7.78 -1.14 6.59
C VAL A 155 8.88 -1.12 7.64
N ALA A 156 8.68 -1.74 8.81
CA ALA A 156 9.70 -1.83 9.86
C ALA A 156 10.97 -2.55 9.38
N LEU A 157 10.81 -3.67 8.65
CA LEU A 157 11.95 -4.36 8.05
C LEU A 157 12.72 -3.46 7.07
N LEU A 158 12.01 -2.78 6.16
CA LEU A 158 12.64 -1.87 5.19
C LEU A 158 13.33 -0.70 5.89
N HIS A 159 12.69 -0.09 6.88
CA HIS A 159 13.27 1.01 7.66
C HIS A 159 14.50 0.60 8.47
N LYS A 160 14.54 -0.64 9.02
CA LYS A 160 15.72 -1.20 9.67
C LYS A 160 16.95 -1.16 8.75
N TYR A 161 16.75 -1.39 7.47
CA TYR A 161 17.81 -1.33 6.45
C TYR A 161 17.92 0.04 5.76
N ARG A 162 17.35 1.08 6.37
CA ARG A 162 17.37 2.46 5.88
C ARG A 162 16.75 2.62 4.48
N VAL A 163 15.86 1.73 4.09
CA VAL A 163 15.11 1.84 2.84
C VAL A 163 13.94 2.80 3.04
N ILE A 164 13.76 3.72 2.10
CA ILE A 164 12.61 4.62 1.99
C ILE A 164 11.74 4.10 0.86
N ILE A 165 10.46 3.86 1.14
CA ILE A 165 9.51 3.32 0.15
C ILE A 165 9.11 4.41 -0.84
N GLY A 166 8.86 5.61 -0.34
CA GLY A 166 8.57 6.79 -1.14
C GLY A 166 7.20 6.76 -1.77
N ASP A 167 6.93 5.93 -2.77
CA ASP A 167 5.62 5.85 -3.45
C ASP A 167 4.73 4.71 -2.93
N MET A 168 4.52 4.67 -1.62
CA MET A 168 3.49 3.81 -1.02
C MET A 168 2.11 4.40 -1.31
N SER A 169 1.34 3.70 -2.12
CA SER A 169 0.01 4.15 -2.55
C SER A 169 -0.96 2.99 -2.66
N GLY A 170 -2.26 3.29 -2.78
CA GLY A 170 -3.28 2.26 -2.92
C GLY A 170 -3.17 1.39 -4.16
N ARG A 171 -2.37 1.79 -5.16
CA ARG A 171 -2.07 0.97 -6.35
C ARG A 171 -0.82 0.13 -6.19
N ASN A 172 0.14 0.60 -5.37
CA ASN A 172 1.42 -0.06 -5.13
C ASN A 172 1.36 -1.02 -3.93
N LEU A 173 0.23 -1.09 -3.24
CA LEU A 173 -0.06 -2.05 -2.18
C LEU A 173 -1.10 -3.05 -2.68
N LEU A 174 -0.71 -4.31 -2.80
CA LEU A 174 -1.62 -5.42 -3.06
C LEU A 174 -1.90 -6.16 -1.76
N TRP A 175 -3.05 -6.82 -1.68
CA TRP A 175 -3.39 -7.66 -0.55
C TRP A 175 -4.01 -8.98 -0.98
N THR A 176 -3.94 -9.99 -0.12
CA THR A 176 -4.60 -11.28 -0.27
C THR A 176 -5.07 -11.79 1.08
N ASP A 177 -6.11 -12.62 1.08
CA ASP A 177 -6.61 -13.39 2.23
C ASP A 177 -6.09 -14.84 2.20
N HIS A 178 -5.36 -15.23 1.16
CA HIS A 178 -4.97 -16.61 0.94
C HIS A 178 -3.45 -16.80 0.83
N PRO A 179 -2.86 -17.83 1.49
CA PRO A 179 -3.45 -18.67 2.55
C PRO A 179 -3.67 -17.93 3.86
N THR A 180 -3.15 -16.72 3.99
CA THR A 180 -3.26 -15.82 5.14
C THR A 180 -3.37 -14.38 4.66
N TRP A 181 -3.90 -13.50 5.48
CA TRP A 181 -3.94 -12.07 5.24
C TRP A 181 -2.52 -11.51 5.10
N ARG A 182 -2.16 -11.05 3.90
CA ARG A 182 -0.82 -10.52 3.58
C ARG A 182 -0.92 -9.32 2.66
N VAL A 183 0.07 -8.45 2.77
CA VAL A 183 0.28 -7.32 1.87
C VAL A 183 1.51 -7.58 1.00
N MET A 184 1.49 -7.09 -0.24
CA MET A 184 2.62 -7.09 -1.14
C MET A 184 2.85 -5.68 -1.67
N ILE A 185 4.06 -5.16 -1.49
CA ILE A 185 4.49 -3.90 -2.08
C ILE A 185 5.01 -4.19 -3.48
N ILE A 186 4.46 -3.53 -4.47
CA ILE A 186 4.92 -3.60 -5.86
C ILE A 186 5.63 -2.31 -6.26
N ASP A 187 6.25 -2.31 -7.44
CA ASP A 187 7.02 -1.17 -7.97
C ASP A 187 8.24 -0.80 -7.11
N CYS A 188 8.93 -1.85 -6.60
CA CYS A 188 10.03 -1.73 -5.65
C CYS A 188 11.32 -1.12 -6.23
N ASP A 189 11.40 -0.84 -7.52
CA ASP A 189 12.47 -0.05 -8.11
C ASP A 189 12.33 1.46 -7.83
N SER A 190 11.19 1.89 -7.30
CA SER A 190 11.00 3.24 -6.75
C SER A 190 11.61 3.42 -5.36
N LEU A 191 11.97 2.32 -4.68
CA LEU A 191 12.61 2.35 -3.36
C LEU A 191 14.00 2.99 -3.46
N ARG A 192 14.46 3.56 -2.35
CA ARG A 192 15.84 4.06 -2.25
C ARG A 192 16.42 3.85 -0.86
N ILE A 193 17.71 3.64 -0.80
CA ILE A 193 18.44 3.64 0.46
C ILE A 193 18.61 5.10 0.89
N ASP A 194 18.33 5.40 2.15
CA ASP A 194 18.46 6.76 2.71
C ASP A 194 19.87 7.32 2.50
N GLY A 195 19.95 8.55 2.00
CA GLY A 195 21.21 9.19 1.63
C GLY A 195 21.73 8.80 0.23
N SER A 196 21.03 7.93 -0.54
CA SER A 196 21.39 7.59 -1.91
C SER A 196 20.42 8.17 -2.93
N ALA A 197 20.84 8.21 -4.20
CA ALA A 197 19.96 8.48 -5.32
C ALA A 197 18.97 7.31 -5.48
N GLY A 198 17.78 7.59 -6.00
CA GLY A 198 16.83 6.56 -6.46
C GLY A 198 17.09 6.18 -7.92
N VAL A 199 16.43 5.11 -8.40
CA VAL A 199 16.48 4.69 -9.80
C VAL A 199 15.86 5.75 -10.71
N ALA A 200 14.77 6.34 -10.28
CA ALA A 200 14.07 7.43 -10.96
C ALA A 200 13.82 8.61 -9.98
N SER A 201 13.38 9.73 -10.53
CA SER A 201 12.94 10.86 -9.70
C SER A 201 11.78 10.46 -8.83
N PRO A 202 11.77 10.82 -7.54
CA PRO A 202 10.67 10.50 -6.63
C PRO A 202 9.35 11.02 -7.19
N LYS A 203 8.41 10.11 -7.43
CA LYS A 203 7.02 10.46 -7.74
C LYS A 203 6.17 10.15 -6.53
N GLN A 204 5.16 10.95 -6.33
CA GLN A 204 4.14 10.69 -5.33
C GLN A 204 2.80 10.49 -6.05
N SER A 205 2.11 9.43 -5.66
CA SER A 205 0.76 9.19 -6.17
C SER A 205 -0.19 10.26 -5.61
N PRO A 206 -1.03 10.89 -6.45
CA PRO A 206 -2.06 11.82 -6.00
C PRO A 206 -2.89 11.22 -4.84
N ASP A 207 -3.30 12.05 -3.90
CA ASP A 207 -4.05 11.69 -2.69
C ASP A 207 -3.30 10.81 -1.67
N TRP A 208 -2.06 10.38 -1.99
CA TRP A 208 -1.18 9.61 -1.09
C TRP A 208 0.07 10.39 -0.66
N ASP A 209 0.25 11.58 -1.17
CA ASP A 209 1.34 12.48 -0.80
C ASP A 209 1.27 12.88 0.67
N ASP A 210 2.43 13.05 1.28
CA ASP A 210 2.56 13.64 2.61
C ASP A 210 2.54 15.18 2.46
N PRO A 211 1.50 15.87 2.92
CA PRO A 211 1.35 17.31 2.72
C PRO A 211 2.41 18.13 3.48
N TYR A 212 3.09 17.52 4.44
CA TYR A 212 4.08 18.20 5.28
C TYR A 212 5.50 18.17 4.69
N LEU A 213 5.72 17.47 3.57
CA LEU A 213 7.02 17.48 2.89
C LEU A 213 7.33 18.79 2.20
N ASN A 214 6.33 19.61 1.85
CA ASN A 214 6.49 20.92 1.19
C ASN A 214 7.47 20.87 -0.01
N GLY A 215 7.37 19.85 -0.84
CA GLY A 215 8.23 19.61 -1.99
C GLY A 215 9.60 18.97 -1.67
N ALA A 216 9.90 18.69 -0.41
CA ALA A 216 11.10 17.96 -0.02
C ALA A 216 11.04 16.48 -0.46
N ALA A 217 12.21 15.84 -0.50
CA ALA A 217 12.31 14.41 -0.80
C ALA A 217 11.58 13.57 0.27
N THR A 218 11.01 12.45 -0.17
CA THR A 218 10.41 11.47 0.74
C THR A 218 11.43 10.94 1.76
N THR A 219 10.95 10.59 2.94
CA THR A 219 11.74 10.09 4.06
C THR A 219 11.06 8.89 4.70
N GLN A 220 11.71 8.18 5.61
CA GLN A 220 11.06 7.17 6.42
C GLN A 220 9.87 7.74 7.20
N SER A 221 9.95 8.99 7.65
CA SER A 221 8.82 9.68 8.30
C SER A 221 7.64 9.87 7.34
N SER A 222 7.88 10.17 6.06
CA SER A 222 6.81 10.24 5.07
C SER A 222 6.21 8.87 4.74
N ASP A 223 6.97 7.79 4.84
CA ASP A 223 6.43 6.43 4.73
C ASP A 223 5.49 6.11 5.91
N ILE A 224 5.82 6.59 7.12
CA ILE A 224 4.92 6.46 8.29
C ILE A 224 3.62 7.24 8.08
N TYR A 225 3.67 8.43 7.47
CA TYR A 225 2.44 9.13 7.08
C TYR A 225 1.57 8.25 6.18
N LYS A 226 2.17 7.64 5.17
CA LYS A 226 1.46 6.77 4.21
C LYS A 226 0.97 5.47 4.85
N LEU A 227 1.70 4.91 5.82
CA LEU A 227 1.24 3.78 6.63
C LEU A 227 -0.03 4.15 7.43
N GLY A 228 -0.02 5.32 8.09
CA GLY A 228 -1.20 5.84 8.78
C GLY A 228 -2.39 6.05 7.85
N LEU A 229 -2.15 6.60 6.66
CA LEU A 229 -3.18 6.80 5.65
C LEU A 229 -3.72 5.46 5.09
N ALA A 230 -2.85 4.47 4.85
CA ALA A 230 -3.25 3.14 4.45
C ALA A 230 -4.13 2.47 5.53
N ALA A 231 -3.73 2.55 6.79
CA ALA A 231 -4.50 2.04 7.91
C ALA A 231 -5.89 2.71 7.99
N PHE A 232 -5.93 4.04 7.91
CA PHE A 232 -7.19 4.78 7.91
C PHE A 232 -8.11 4.33 6.78
N ARG A 233 -7.61 4.32 5.54
CA ARG A 233 -8.41 3.94 4.37
C ARG A 233 -8.84 2.48 4.39
N GLY A 234 -7.97 1.59 4.86
CA GLY A 234 -8.27 0.16 4.95
C GLY A 234 -9.28 -0.18 6.04
N ILE A 235 -9.19 0.40 7.22
CA ILE A 235 -10.05 0.10 8.37
C ILE A 235 -11.42 0.78 8.24
N TRP A 236 -11.44 2.08 7.93
CA TRP A 236 -12.68 2.88 7.87
C TRP A 236 -13.33 2.88 6.47
N ALA A 237 -12.82 2.09 5.53
CA ALA A 237 -13.31 2.07 4.14
C ALA A 237 -13.35 3.48 3.49
N ALA A 238 -12.39 4.34 3.84
CA ALA A 238 -12.26 5.69 3.31
C ALA A 238 -11.43 5.66 2.01
N THR A 239 -11.94 6.19 0.91
CA THR A 239 -11.30 6.03 -0.41
C THR A 239 -10.20 7.05 -0.70
N THR A 240 -10.53 8.33 -0.57
CA THR A 240 -9.64 9.47 -0.85
C THR A 240 -9.46 10.38 0.35
N ASP A 241 -10.20 10.12 1.42
CA ASP A 241 -10.23 10.97 2.59
C ASP A 241 -8.94 10.83 3.39
N ARG A 242 -8.63 11.86 4.16
CA ARG A 242 -7.58 11.90 5.17
C ARG A 242 -8.21 12.01 6.55
N PRO A 243 -7.58 11.53 7.61
CA PRO A 243 -8.09 11.74 8.96
C PRO A 243 -8.26 13.24 9.24
N ASP A 244 -9.43 13.62 9.72
CA ASP A 244 -9.69 14.98 10.19
C ASP A 244 -9.28 15.08 11.66
N HIS A 245 -8.17 15.77 11.91
CA HIS A 245 -7.62 15.96 13.26
C HIS A 245 -8.46 16.88 14.16
N SER A 246 -9.43 17.59 13.59
CA SER A 246 -10.37 18.43 14.37
C SER A 246 -11.54 17.64 14.92
N LEU A 247 -11.78 16.42 14.44
CA LEU A 247 -12.88 15.55 14.83
C LEU A 247 -12.38 14.28 15.52
N PRO A 248 -13.12 13.77 16.53
CA PRO A 248 -12.76 12.53 17.19
C PRO A 248 -12.89 11.36 16.21
N LEU A 249 -11.79 10.68 15.90
CA LEU A 249 -11.78 9.45 15.13
C LEU A 249 -12.20 8.30 16.07
N ARG A 250 -13.28 7.59 15.72
CA ARG A 250 -13.75 6.44 16.49
C ARG A 250 -13.39 5.14 15.79
N ALA A 251 -12.74 4.24 16.53
CA ALA A 251 -12.47 2.90 16.04
C ALA A 251 -13.79 2.09 15.90
N PRO A 252 -13.91 1.24 14.86
CA PRO A 252 -14.90 0.17 14.88
C PRO A 252 -14.75 -0.70 16.13
N ASN A 253 -15.87 -1.26 16.66
CA ASN A 253 -15.92 -1.94 17.96
C ASN A 253 -14.87 -3.07 18.18
N THR A 254 -14.33 -3.65 17.11
CA THR A 254 -13.33 -4.73 17.17
C THR A 254 -11.90 -4.24 17.07
N ILE A 255 -11.68 -2.94 16.90
CA ILE A 255 -10.38 -2.33 16.64
C ILE A 255 -9.84 -1.69 17.92
N PRO A 256 -8.57 -1.92 18.31
CA PRO A 256 -7.98 -1.33 19.49
C PRO A 256 -7.82 0.20 19.34
N ASN A 257 -8.00 0.93 20.44
CA ASN A 257 -7.83 2.39 20.45
C ASN A 257 -6.39 2.81 20.06
N ASP A 258 -5.39 1.99 20.39
CA ASP A 258 -4.01 2.22 19.98
C ASP A 258 -3.87 2.45 18.46
N LEU A 259 -4.74 1.82 17.64
CA LEU A 259 -4.73 2.08 16.19
C LEU A 259 -5.16 3.51 15.87
N VAL A 260 -6.17 4.03 16.56
CA VAL A 260 -6.63 5.43 16.37
C VAL A 260 -5.48 6.40 16.66
N ASP A 261 -4.81 6.21 17.79
CA ASP A 261 -3.69 7.05 18.21
C ASP A 261 -2.53 6.97 17.20
N LEU A 262 -2.22 5.76 16.71
CA LEU A 262 -1.20 5.55 15.69
C LEU A 262 -1.56 6.25 14.38
N VAL A 263 -2.80 6.14 13.91
CA VAL A 263 -3.27 6.80 12.68
C VAL A 263 -3.16 8.31 12.81
N LEU A 264 -3.68 8.89 13.89
CA LEU A 264 -3.66 10.33 14.11
C LEU A 264 -2.21 10.85 14.27
N ALA A 265 -1.38 10.19 15.06
CA ALA A 265 0.03 10.58 15.22
C ALA A 265 0.80 10.50 13.90
N SER A 266 0.57 9.44 13.09
CA SER A 266 1.27 9.24 11.81
C SER A 266 0.87 10.25 10.75
N THR A 267 -0.38 10.70 10.75
CA THR A 267 -0.91 11.63 9.74
C THR A 267 -0.83 13.10 10.16
N SER A 268 -0.16 13.39 11.27
CA SER A 268 0.07 14.76 11.76
C SER A 268 1.37 15.37 11.21
N ALA A 269 1.52 16.69 11.45
CA ALA A 269 2.76 17.42 11.17
C ALA A 269 3.88 17.14 12.20
N ASN A 270 3.53 16.60 13.36
CA ASN A 270 4.42 16.40 14.50
C ASN A 270 5.32 15.18 14.33
N SER A 271 6.12 14.87 15.35
CA SER A 271 6.92 13.64 15.42
C SER A 271 5.99 12.42 15.28
N ARG A 272 6.30 11.56 14.34
CA ARG A 272 5.52 10.36 14.02
C ARG A 272 6.08 9.11 14.70
N PRO A 273 5.24 8.16 15.09
CA PRO A 273 5.70 6.88 15.63
C PRO A 273 6.56 6.14 14.60
N SER A 274 7.48 5.27 15.04
CA SER A 274 8.20 4.40 14.12
C SER A 274 7.34 3.22 13.66
N ALA A 275 7.76 2.53 12.59
CA ALA A 275 7.07 1.33 12.12
C ALA A 275 7.16 0.19 13.15
N GLU A 276 8.26 0.09 13.92
CA GLU A 276 8.40 -0.85 15.03
C GLU A 276 7.40 -0.55 16.14
N GLU A 277 7.11 0.73 16.40
CA GLU A 277 6.09 1.11 17.37
C GLU A 277 4.69 0.67 16.92
N TRP A 278 4.38 0.78 15.64
CA TRP A 278 3.15 0.23 15.04
C TRP A 278 3.05 -1.28 15.31
N VAL A 279 4.11 -2.03 15.03
CA VAL A 279 4.14 -3.47 15.26
C VAL A 279 3.96 -3.79 16.74
N ARG A 280 4.70 -3.13 17.63
CA ARG A 280 4.65 -3.34 19.08
C ARG A 280 3.25 -3.12 19.66
N LYS A 281 2.55 -2.07 19.20
CA LYS A 281 1.21 -1.73 19.68
C LYS A 281 0.12 -2.64 19.12
N LEU A 282 0.20 -3.04 17.86
CA LEU A 282 -0.86 -3.79 17.19
C LEU A 282 -0.74 -5.31 17.32
N GLN A 283 0.47 -5.86 17.46
CA GLN A 283 0.67 -7.31 17.48
C GLN A 283 -0.07 -8.02 18.61
N PRO A 284 -0.13 -7.51 19.87
CA PRO A 284 -0.89 -8.16 20.93
C PRO A 284 -2.38 -8.32 20.61
N SER A 285 -2.99 -7.33 19.98
CA SER A 285 -4.43 -7.38 19.62
C SER A 285 -4.74 -8.49 18.61
N ILE A 286 -3.82 -8.77 17.70
CA ILE A 286 -3.98 -9.88 16.74
C ILE A 286 -3.79 -11.24 17.42
N GLN A 287 -2.81 -11.38 18.32
CA GLN A 287 -2.52 -12.63 19.03
C GLN A 287 -3.66 -13.04 19.97
N PHE A 288 -4.34 -12.10 20.58
CA PHE A 288 -5.45 -12.35 21.51
C PHE A 288 -6.84 -12.35 20.86
N GLY A 289 -6.91 -12.44 19.51
CA GLY A 289 -8.17 -12.64 18.78
C GLY A 289 -9.13 -11.47 18.83
N GLY A 290 -8.62 -10.22 18.87
CA GLY A 290 -9.44 -9.01 18.82
C GLY A 290 -10.20 -8.70 20.10
N ARG A 291 -9.96 -9.40 21.21
CA ARG A 291 -10.45 -8.97 22.51
C ARG A 291 -9.68 -7.71 22.93
N PRO A 292 -10.36 -6.63 23.35
CA PRO A 292 -9.67 -5.44 23.83
C PRO A 292 -8.73 -5.84 24.98
N VAL A 293 -7.44 -5.64 24.80
CA VAL A 293 -6.48 -5.73 25.91
C VAL A 293 -6.75 -4.52 26.77
N VAL A 294 -7.40 -4.73 27.91
CA VAL A 294 -7.62 -3.68 28.90
C VAL A 294 -6.25 -3.31 29.43
N SER A 295 -5.71 -2.19 28.97
CA SER A 295 -4.50 -1.60 29.52
C SER A 295 -4.84 -1.16 30.95
N THR A 296 -4.36 -1.89 31.94
CA THR A 296 -4.45 -1.51 33.35
C THR A 296 -3.44 -0.41 33.64
N HIS A 297 -3.65 0.76 33.08
CA HIS A 297 -3.07 1.96 33.65
C HIS A 297 -3.86 2.26 34.93
N LYS A 298 -3.26 1.98 36.08
CA LYS A 298 -3.69 2.49 37.37
C LYS A 298 -3.68 4.00 37.31
N SER A 299 -4.85 4.59 37.05
CA SER A 299 -5.06 6.00 37.35
C SER A 299 -5.06 6.14 38.87
N VAL A 300 -4.07 6.87 39.36
CA VAL A 300 -4.06 7.36 40.73
C VAL A 300 -5.24 8.33 40.86
N THR A 301 -6.29 7.86 41.49
CA THR A 301 -7.44 8.68 41.86
C THR A 301 -7.06 9.63 42.97
N ALA A 302 -7.04 10.91 42.68
CA ALA A 302 -7.21 11.95 43.67
C ALA A 302 -8.72 12.27 43.74
N THR A 303 -9.35 11.94 44.84
CA THR A 303 -10.70 12.42 45.23
C THR A 303 -10.56 13.86 45.69
N PRO A 304 -11.52 14.78 45.39
CA PRO A 304 -12.42 15.18 46.40
C PRO A 304 -13.86 15.54 45.98
N ASN A 305 -14.80 15.13 46.80
CA ASN A 305 -16.04 15.75 47.24
C ASN A 305 -16.85 16.70 46.35
N GLY A 306 -18.15 16.39 46.24
CA GLY A 306 -19.18 17.41 46.04
C GLY A 306 -20.36 16.98 45.15
N ILE A 307 -21.46 16.71 45.79
CA ILE A 307 -22.84 16.29 45.48
C ILE A 307 -23.65 17.42 44.76
N PRO A 308 -24.91 17.24 44.34
CA PRO A 308 -25.48 16.65 43.12
C PRO A 308 -26.37 17.64 42.33
N SER A 309 -26.86 17.23 41.18
CA SER A 309 -28.28 17.34 40.80
C SER A 309 -28.51 17.08 39.30
N SER A 310 -29.46 16.23 39.07
CA SER A 310 -30.16 15.87 37.81
C SER A 310 -31.15 16.97 37.41
N PRO A 311 -31.99 16.87 36.33
CA PRO A 311 -31.98 16.01 35.16
C PRO A 311 -32.37 16.74 33.84
N ASN A 312 -32.40 15.96 32.72
CA ASN A 312 -33.20 16.15 31.51
C ASN A 312 -32.79 17.22 30.48
N ASN A 313 -32.37 16.82 29.31
CA ASN A 313 -33.21 16.90 28.12
C ASN A 313 -32.53 16.26 26.89
N THR A 314 -33.25 15.29 26.36
CA THR A 314 -33.04 14.62 25.09
C THR A 314 -33.30 15.63 23.98
N VAL A 315 -32.28 15.95 23.15
CA VAL A 315 -32.51 16.58 21.85
C VAL A 315 -31.66 15.83 20.83
N LEU A 316 -32.33 15.13 19.92
CA LEU A 316 -31.76 14.52 18.73
C LEU A 316 -31.32 15.65 17.77
N PRO A 317 -30.12 15.61 17.21
CA PRO A 317 -29.78 16.53 16.15
C PRO A 317 -30.35 16.06 14.82
N THR A 318 -31.08 16.96 14.21
CA THR A 318 -31.67 16.92 12.87
C THR A 318 -30.61 16.72 11.80
N VAL A 319 -30.85 15.77 10.91
CA VAL A 319 -30.04 15.49 9.72
C VAL A 319 -30.19 16.68 8.77
N LEU A 320 -29.11 17.36 8.44
CA LEU A 320 -29.04 18.34 7.39
C LEU A 320 -28.91 17.65 6.02
N PRO A 321 -29.58 18.11 4.96
CA PRO A 321 -29.55 17.48 3.64
C PRO A 321 -28.21 17.69 2.95
N SER A 322 -27.69 16.60 2.36
CA SER A 322 -26.47 16.56 1.57
C SER A 322 -26.55 17.47 0.35
N LYS A 323 -25.59 18.37 0.19
CA LYS A 323 -25.39 19.15 -1.05
C LYS A 323 -25.11 18.19 -2.20
N GLN A 324 -25.91 18.26 -3.23
CA GLN A 324 -25.74 17.54 -4.49
C GLN A 324 -24.40 17.90 -5.13
N ARG A 325 -23.56 16.89 -5.39
CA ARG A 325 -22.32 17.02 -6.17
C ARG A 325 -22.68 17.07 -7.67
N PRO A 326 -21.94 17.84 -8.48
CA PRO A 326 -22.18 17.91 -9.92
C PRO A 326 -21.91 16.56 -10.60
N VAL A 327 -22.86 16.14 -11.43
CA VAL A 327 -22.74 14.94 -12.28
C VAL A 327 -21.77 15.27 -13.42
N ILE A 328 -20.61 14.61 -13.43
CA ILE A 328 -19.69 14.65 -14.56
C ILE A 328 -20.30 13.80 -15.68
N LYS A 329 -20.80 14.46 -16.73
CA LYS A 329 -21.22 13.80 -17.97
C LYS A 329 -19.96 13.28 -18.69
N MET A 330 -19.83 11.96 -18.80
CA MET A 330 -18.85 11.35 -19.69
C MET A 330 -19.26 11.60 -21.15
N LYS A 331 -18.31 12.12 -21.95
CA LYS A 331 -18.46 12.26 -23.39
C LYS A 331 -18.56 10.87 -24.03
N GLU A 332 -19.56 10.68 -24.86
CA GLU A 332 -19.69 9.47 -25.71
C GLU A 332 -18.51 9.37 -26.69
N PRO A 333 -18.00 8.17 -26.95
CA PRO A 333 -16.98 7.96 -27.97
C PRO A 333 -17.57 8.22 -29.36
N PRO A 334 -16.77 8.72 -30.33
CA PRO A 334 -17.24 8.97 -31.69
C PRO A 334 -17.66 7.67 -32.39
N ALA A 335 -18.75 7.74 -33.13
CA ALA A 335 -19.28 6.66 -33.94
C ALA A 335 -18.24 6.22 -35.00
N SER A 336 -18.10 4.91 -35.18
CA SER A 336 -17.28 4.31 -36.23
C SER A 336 -17.81 4.64 -37.61
N PRO A 337 -16.96 4.94 -38.60
CA PRO A 337 -17.42 5.14 -39.96
C PRO A 337 -17.86 3.83 -40.57
N THR A 338 -19.07 3.81 -41.11
CA THR A 338 -19.60 2.81 -42.03
C THR A 338 -18.93 2.96 -43.40
N THR A 339 -18.18 1.97 -43.81
CA THR A 339 -18.13 1.41 -45.19
C THR A 339 -17.55 0.00 -45.13
#